data_8414b57a83211088dfe05068fd0b14bf
#
_entry.id   8414b57a83211088dfe05068fd0b14bf
#
_cell.length_a   1.000
_cell.length_b   1.000
_cell.length_c   1.000
_cell.angle_alpha   90.00
_cell.angle_beta   90.00
_cell.angle_gamma   90.00
#
_symmetry.space_group_name_H-M   'P 1'
#
loop_
_entity.id
_entity.type
_entity.pdbx_description
1 polymer ?
#
loop_
_entity_poly.entity_id
_entity_poly.type
_entity_poly.pdbx_seq_one_letter_code
_entity_poly.pdbx_strand_id
1 'polypeptide(L)'
;MDKRLDNRLPGISPPVWPVLLAGISEIDGFKGWWRGRFHPPPSYLETLRRKTIALSSRASIGIGWIGLPGGGGGSAPAISPSRAEELRRSSAACYARLLKAVFDGHADMPLTRNAILSFHADLLRYSPKDSAHRGAFRTLPDRSAFSPRRTVEAIALRPADPEAIGEKMDALLQWANSRLESGAFHPLFVVAGFVLEFLAIRPFTAGNGRTSRLLTNLLLLRCGYAYLPYASIENVIAGRKAEYYLALRKSQSSLHLPRPDMGPWFLAFLDAMRIQARELDRALSSKPAERLLSANQAGALALFDRHREISNRLVSGELSLPRETAKQVLNRLFALNLLTRVGAGRAARYRRAEPA
;
A
#
# COMPACT_ATOMS: atom_id res chain seq x y z
N MET A 1 5.08 17.01 23.80
CA MET A 1 4.16 16.31 22.88
C MET A 1 3.51 17.38 22.02
N ASP A 2 3.75 17.37 20.71
CA ASP A 2 3.30 18.46 19.82
C ASP A 2 1.78 18.37 19.58
N LYS A 3 1.01 19.09 20.39
CA LYS A 3 -0.45 19.23 20.27
C LYS A 3 -0.88 19.83 18.91
N ARG A 4 0.06 20.42 18.15
CA ARG A 4 -0.26 21.05 16.86
C ARG A 4 -0.76 20.01 15.84
N LEU A 5 -0.19 18.80 15.84
CA LEU A 5 -0.62 17.73 14.91
C LEU A 5 -2.00 17.18 15.30
N ASP A 6 -2.30 17.05 16.58
CA ASP A 6 -3.64 16.64 17.04
C ASP A 6 -4.71 17.69 16.68
N ASN A 7 -4.37 18.98 16.80
CA ASN A 7 -5.28 20.07 16.49
C ASN A 7 -5.57 20.24 14.98
N ARG A 8 -4.86 19.52 14.12
CA ARG A 8 -5.10 19.53 12.67
C ARG A 8 -6.20 18.56 12.23
N LEU A 9 -6.39 17.45 12.94
CA LEU A 9 -7.46 16.49 12.63
C LEU A 9 -8.88 17.09 12.75
N PRO A 10 -9.19 17.95 13.74
CA PRO A 10 -10.46 18.69 13.79
C PRO A 10 -10.70 19.68 12.64
N GLY A 11 -9.68 20.00 11.86
CA GLY A 11 -9.77 20.87 10.67
C GLY A 11 -10.55 20.30 9.49
N ILE A 12 -11.17 19.11 9.65
CA ILE A 12 -12.02 18.53 8.62
C ILE A 12 -13.40 19.17 8.68
N SER A 13 -13.84 19.74 7.55
CA SER A 13 -15.17 20.34 7.44
C SER A 13 -16.28 19.32 7.75
N PRO A 14 -17.30 19.69 8.56
CA PRO A 14 -18.38 18.78 8.97
C PRO A 14 -19.05 18.00 7.83
N PRO A 15 -19.35 18.55 6.65
CA PRO A 15 -19.95 17.81 5.54
C PRO A 15 -19.08 16.69 4.96
N VAL A 16 -17.78 16.68 5.24
CA VAL A 16 -16.84 15.69 4.72
C VAL A 16 -16.84 14.40 5.56
N TRP A 17 -17.19 14.50 6.85
CA TRP A 17 -17.15 13.39 7.79
C TRP A 17 -17.97 12.16 7.37
N PRO A 18 -19.23 12.27 6.88
CA PRO A 18 -19.98 11.12 6.46
C PRO A 18 -19.28 10.32 5.35
N VAL A 19 -18.66 11.01 4.40
CA VAL A 19 -17.93 10.37 3.30
C VAL A 19 -16.65 9.68 3.80
N LEU A 20 -15.92 10.30 4.72
CA LEU A 20 -14.73 9.71 5.33
C LEU A 20 -15.09 8.47 6.14
N LEU A 21 -16.13 8.52 6.97
CA LEU A 21 -16.58 7.40 7.80
C LEU A 21 -17.06 6.24 6.93
N ALA A 22 -17.82 6.50 5.87
CA ALA A 22 -18.22 5.47 4.91
C ALA A 22 -17.00 4.83 4.23
N GLY A 23 -16.00 5.64 3.84
CA GLY A 23 -14.75 5.15 3.26
C GLY A 23 -13.95 4.27 4.22
N ILE A 24 -13.83 4.68 5.48
CA ILE A 24 -13.17 3.89 6.54
C ILE A 24 -13.90 2.58 6.77
N SER A 25 -15.22 2.62 6.89
CA SER A 25 -16.05 1.43 7.10
C SER A 25 -15.86 0.39 5.97
N GLU A 26 -15.81 0.83 4.72
CA GLU A 26 -15.56 -0.05 3.57
C GLU A 26 -14.15 -0.66 3.61
N ILE A 27 -13.12 0.14 3.90
CA ILE A 27 -11.73 -0.32 3.97
C ILE A 27 -11.55 -1.31 5.13
N ASP A 28 -12.10 -1.01 6.30
CA ASP A 28 -11.98 -1.88 7.47
C ASP A 28 -12.87 -3.12 7.34
N GLY A 29 -14.02 -3.01 6.69
CA GLY A 29 -14.84 -4.16 6.29
C GLY A 29 -14.03 -5.13 5.43
N PHE A 30 -13.30 -4.63 4.43
CA PHE A 30 -12.42 -5.45 3.60
C PHE A 30 -11.22 -6.01 4.39
N LYS A 31 -10.61 -5.23 5.28
CA LYS A 31 -9.56 -5.68 6.20
C LYS A 31 -10.04 -6.83 7.10
N GLY A 32 -11.26 -6.70 7.67
CA GLY A 32 -11.90 -7.75 8.47
C GLY A 32 -12.20 -9.00 7.65
N TRP A 33 -12.76 -8.83 6.46
CA TRP A 33 -13.01 -9.92 5.51
C TRP A 33 -11.71 -10.66 5.14
N TRP A 34 -10.62 -9.92 4.85
CA TRP A 34 -9.31 -10.50 4.54
C TRP A 34 -8.76 -11.35 5.70
N ARG A 35 -8.92 -10.92 6.94
CA ARG A 35 -8.46 -11.66 8.14
C ARG A 35 -9.28 -12.90 8.44
N GLY A 36 -10.60 -12.84 8.27
CA GLY A 36 -11.54 -13.87 8.69
C GLY A 36 -11.88 -14.89 7.63
N ARG A 37 -11.58 -14.64 6.37
CA ARG A 37 -11.99 -15.49 5.26
C ARG A 37 -10.81 -16.15 4.55
N PHE A 38 -11.20 -16.98 3.63
CA PHE A 38 -10.42 -17.75 2.71
C PHE A 38 -9.26 -16.95 2.10
N HIS A 39 -8.06 -17.40 2.36
CA HIS A 39 -6.90 -16.96 1.60
C HIS A 39 -6.73 -17.86 0.38
N PRO A 40 -6.52 -17.27 -0.81
CA PRO A 40 -6.14 -18.01 -1.99
C PRO A 40 -4.90 -18.87 -1.73
N PRO A 41 -4.63 -19.91 -2.56
CA PRO A 41 -3.43 -20.71 -2.42
C PRO A 41 -2.16 -19.86 -2.33
N PRO A 42 -1.16 -20.25 -1.53
CA PRO A 42 0.08 -19.49 -1.38
C PRO A 42 0.77 -19.15 -2.70
N SER A 43 0.72 -20.05 -3.69
CA SER A 43 1.26 -19.85 -5.04
C SER A 43 0.57 -18.70 -5.80
N TYR A 44 -0.74 -18.55 -5.61
CA TYR A 44 -1.50 -17.45 -6.19
C TYR A 44 -1.22 -16.13 -5.49
N LEU A 45 -1.17 -16.13 -4.16
CA LEU A 45 -0.77 -14.97 -3.38
C LEU A 45 0.64 -14.48 -3.75
N GLU A 46 1.59 -15.41 -3.90
CA GLU A 46 2.93 -15.07 -4.35
C GLU A 46 2.94 -14.47 -5.77
N THR A 47 2.09 -14.96 -6.65
CA THR A 47 1.92 -14.38 -8.00
C THR A 47 1.37 -12.96 -7.94
N LEU A 48 0.32 -12.71 -7.12
CA LEU A 48 -0.22 -11.38 -6.90
C LEU A 48 0.83 -10.45 -6.29
N ARG A 49 1.56 -10.94 -5.30
CA ARG A 49 2.62 -10.17 -4.63
C ARG A 49 3.72 -9.73 -5.59
N ARG A 50 4.23 -10.65 -6.41
CA ARG A 50 5.23 -10.32 -7.45
C ARG A 50 4.69 -9.29 -8.44
N LYS A 51 3.44 -9.46 -8.90
CA LYS A 51 2.76 -8.50 -9.77
C LYS A 51 2.63 -7.14 -9.09
N THR A 52 2.24 -7.09 -7.82
CA THR A 52 2.11 -5.86 -7.04
C THR A 52 3.44 -5.13 -6.92
N ILE A 53 4.52 -5.82 -6.55
CA ILE A 53 5.87 -5.21 -6.46
C ILE A 53 6.28 -4.60 -7.81
N ALA A 54 6.07 -5.32 -8.92
CA ALA A 54 6.42 -4.84 -10.26
C ALA A 54 5.60 -3.61 -10.68
N LEU A 55 4.29 -3.60 -10.41
CA LEU A 55 3.41 -2.47 -10.70
C LEU A 55 3.74 -1.28 -9.81
N SER A 56 3.88 -1.48 -8.50
CA SER A 56 4.19 -0.44 -7.52
C SER A 56 5.51 0.26 -7.82
N SER A 57 6.55 -0.50 -8.15
CA SER A 57 7.87 0.08 -8.44
C SER A 57 7.83 0.95 -9.70
N ARG A 58 7.17 0.50 -10.76
CA ARG A 58 7.00 1.26 -12.00
C ARG A 58 6.15 2.49 -11.78
N ALA A 59 5.00 2.34 -11.14
CA ALA A 59 4.07 3.42 -10.84
C ALA A 59 4.71 4.49 -9.93
N SER A 60 5.42 4.08 -8.89
CA SER A 60 6.08 5.01 -7.96
C SER A 60 7.12 5.90 -8.63
N ILE A 61 7.83 5.40 -9.64
CA ILE A 61 8.72 6.22 -10.46
C ILE A 61 7.91 7.17 -11.33
N GLY A 62 6.84 6.70 -11.98
CA GLY A 62 5.97 7.49 -12.85
C GLY A 62 5.24 8.62 -12.13
N ILE A 63 4.84 8.42 -10.87
CA ILE A 63 4.21 9.46 -10.05
C ILE A 63 5.17 10.64 -9.85
N GLY A 64 6.44 10.38 -9.49
CA GLY A 64 7.45 11.42 -9.26
C GLY A 64 7.96 12.09 -10.53
N TRP A 65 7.78 11.46 -11.68
CA TRP A 65 8.19 11.97 -12.97
C TRP A 65 7.10 12.87 -13.55
N ILE A 66 7.13 14.15 -13.23
CA ILE A 66 6.39 15.13 -14.00
C ILE A 66 7.24 15.38 -15.24
N GLY A 67 6.96 14.61 -16.30
CA GLY A 67 7.65 14.69 -17.57
C GLY A 67 7.38 16.01 -18.25
N LEU A 68 8.26 16.97 -18.04
CA LEU A 68 8.54 18.01 -19.02
C LEU A 68 9.92 17.73 -19.56
N PRO A 69 10.13 17.72 -20.88
CA PRO A 69 11.46 17.88 -21.45
C PRO A 69 12.00 19.21 -20.91
N GLY A 70 13.02 19.18 -20.04
CA GLY A 70 13.64 20.38 -19.45
C GLY A 70 13.19 20.75 -18.03
N GLY A 71 12.50 19.92 -17.27
CA GLY A 71 12.07 20.18 -15.89
C GLY A 71 13.16 19.98 -14.82
N GLY A 72 14.32 20.55 -15.00
CA GLY A 72 15.34 20.82 -14.01
C GLY A 72 15.80 22.26 -14.20
N GLY A 73 15.49 23.13 -13.22
CA GLY A 73 16.05 24.50 -13.21
C GLY A 73 17.53 24.45 -12.90
N GLY A 74 18.32 24.34 -13.91
CA GLY A 74 19.74 24.26 -13.98
C GLY A 74 20.11 23.57 -15.29
N SER A 75 21.07 24.06 -16.02
CA SER A 75 21.61 23.48 -17.26
C SER A 75 22.26 22.10 -17.00
N ALA A 76 21.44 21.12 -16.63
CA ALA A 76 21.88 19.74 -16.62
C ALA A 76 22.03 19.29 -18.07
N PRO A 77 23.15 18.65 -18.46
CA PRO A 77 23.38 18.14 -19.80
C PRO A 77 22.19 17.22 -20.17
N ALA A 78 21.73 17.33 -21.41
CA ALA A 78 20.65 16.50 -21.92
C ALA A 78 21.06 15.02 -21.80
N ILE A 79 20.42 14.30 -20.89
CA ILE A 79 20.67 12.86 -20.70
C ILE A 79 20.05 12.14 -21.91
N SER A 80 20.83 11.27 -22.56
CA SER A 80 20.34 10.46 -23.67
C SER A 80 19.09 9.65 -23.24
N PRO A 81 18.15 9.37 -24.16
CA PRO A 81 16.96 8.55 -23.84
C PRO A 81 17.32 7.19 -23.24
N SER A 82 18.38 6.54 -23.71
CA SER A 82 18.89 5.28 -23.18
C SER A 82 19.35 5.39 -21.72
N ARG A 83 20.09 6.44 -21.40
CA ARG A 83 20.56 6.70 -20.03
C ARG A 83 19.41 7.05 -19.08
N ALA A 84 18.41 7.80 -19.58
CA ALA A 84 17.21 8.09 -18.80
C ALA A 84 16.42 6.81 -18.47
N GLU A 85 16.32 5.89 -19.42
CA GLU A 85 15.65 4.61 -19.21
C GLU A 85 16.42 3.69 -18.25
N GLU A 86 17.75 3.64 -18.35
CA GLU A 86 18.60 2.91 -17.40
C GLU A 86 18.40 3.41 -15.96
N LEU A 87 18.39 4.74 -15.77
CA LEU A 87 18.15 5.34 -14.46
C LEU A 87 16.75 5.05 -13.92
N ARG A 88 15.73 4.99 -14.79
CA ARG A 88 14.37 4.57 -14.39
C ARG A 88 14.36 3.13 -13.93
N ARG A 89 14.99 2.21 -14.68
CA ARG A 89 15.07 0.78 -14.33
C ARG A 89 15.79 0.57 -13.01
N SER A 90 16.94 1.22 -12.82
CA SER A 90 17.70 1.14 -11.56
C SER A 90 16.90 1.68 -10.37
N SER A 91 16.21 2.81 -10.55
CA SER A 91 15.36 3.40 -9.51
C SER A 91 14.16 2.51 -9.19
N ALA A 92 13.54 1.87 -10.20
CA ALA A 92 12.45 0.91 -10.00
C ALA A 92 12.94 -0.34 -9.26
N ALA A 93 14.11 -0.85 -9.58
CA ALA A 93 14.72 -2.00 -8.89
C ALA A 93 14.99 -1.69 -7.41
N CYS A 94 15.50 -0.49 -7.08
CA CYS A 94 15.66 -0.06 -5.68
C CYS A 94 14.33 -0.02 -4.94
N TYR A 95 13.31 0.59 -5.55
CA TYR A 95 11.97 0.66 -4.96
C TYR A 95 11.37 -0.73 -4.75
N ALA A 96 11.46 -1.60 -5.76
CA ALA A 96 10.96 -2.98 -5.68
C ALA A 96 11.62 -3.78 -4.55
N ARG A 97 12.94 -3.66 -4.39
CA ARG A 97 13.68 -4.31 -3.31
C ARG A 97 13.23 -3.82 -1.93
N LEU A 98 13.10 -2.50 -1.75
CA LEU A 98 12.66 -1.92 -0.48
C LEU A 98 11.20 -2.27 -0.19
N LEU A 99 10.31 -2.21 -1.18
CA LEU A 99 8.91 -2.59 -1.00
C LEU A 99 8.78 -4.08 -0.63
N LYS A 100 9.60 -4.95 -1.26
CA LYS A 100 9.67 -6.37 -0.87
C LYS A 100 10.11 -6.52 0.58
N ALA A 101 11.16 -5.81 1.01
CA ALA A 101 11.63 -5.84 2.39
C ALA A 101 10.55 -5.36 3.38
N VAL A 102 9.81 -4.29 3.03
CA VAL A 102 8.67 -3.82 3.83
C VAL A 102 7.59 -4.90 3.93
N PHE A 103 7.25 -5.55 2.82
CA PHE A 103 6.24 -6.62 2.82
C PHE A 103 6.66 -7.83 3.65
N ASP A 104 7.96 -8.16 3.68
CA ASP A 104 8.49 -9.31 4.40
C ASP A 104 8.68 -9.03 5.90
N GLY A 105 9.13 -7.83 6.26
CA GLY A 105 9.63 -7.52 7.60
C GLY A 105 8.97 -6.34 8.31
N HIS A 106 7.81 -5.84 7.85
CA HIS A 106 7.14 -4.65 8.42
C HIS A 106 6.90 -4.71 9.93
N ALA A 107 6.73 -5.90 10.50
CA ALA A 107 6.48 -6.07 11.93
C ALA A 107 7.66 -5.61 12.78
N ASP A 108 8.88 -5.88 12.31
CA ASP A 108 10.14 -5.59 13.03
C ASP A 108 10.78 -4.26 12.59
N MET A 109 10.20 -3.58 11.59
CA MET A 109 10.73 -2.31 11.10
C MET A 109 10.23 -1.14 11.95
N PRO A 110 11.09 -0.45 12.73
CA PRO A 110 10.66 0.67 13.54
C PRO A 110 10.44 1.93 12.70
N LEU A 111 9.48 2.76 13.12
CA LEU A 111 9.31 4.10 12.55
C LEU A 111 10.22 5.08 13.29
N THR A 112 11.49 5.15 12.88
CA THR A 112 12.52 6.00 13.48
C THR A 112 13.23 6.85 12.42
N ARG A 113 13.93 7.91 12.88
CA ARG A 113 14.77 8.75 12.01
C ARG A 113 15.77 7.89 11.23
N ASN A 114 16.50 7.01 11.91
CA ASN A 114 17.53 6.17 11.29
C ASN A 114 16.96 5.23 10.24
N ALA A 115 15.78 4.63 10.49
CA ALA A 115 15.11 3.79 9.51
C ALA A 115 14.73 4.58 8.24
N ILE A 116 14.22 5.80 8.39
CA ILE A 116 13.87 6.66 7.25
C ILE A 116 15.12 7.08 6.45
N LEU A 117 16.20 7.44 7.13
CA LEU A 117 17.47 7.78 6.48
C LEU A 117 18.05 6.58 5.73
N SER A 118 17.97 5.39 6.33
CA SER A 118 18.40 4.14 5.68
C SER A 118 17.54 3.81 4.45
N PHE A 119 16.21 3.92 4.54
CA PHE A 119 15.32 3.74 3.37
C PHE A 119 15.66 4.72 2.25
N HIS A 120 15.92 5.97 2.59
CA HIS A 120 16.30 6.98 1.60
C HIS A 120 17.67 6.67 0.97
N ALA A 121 18.65 6.24 1.75
CA ALA A 121 19.97 5.85 1.24
C ALA A 121 19.86 4.69 0.25
N ASP A 122 19.10 3.68 0.60
CA ASP A 122 18.87 2.51 -0.25
C ASP A 122 18.05 2.82 -1.50
N LEU A 123 17.07 3.72 -1.39
CA LEU A 123 16.23 4.16 -2.51
C LEU A 123 17.03 4.88 -3.60
N LEU A 124 18.07 5.60 -3.21
CA LEU A 124 18.94 6.36 -4.11
C LEU A 124 20.31 5.70 -4.36
N ARG A 125 20.48 4.44 -3.97
CA ARG A 125 21.77 3.72 -4.03
C ARG A 125 22.44 3.79 -5.39
N TYR A 126 21.67 3.67 -6.47
CA TYR A 126 22.17 3.67 -7.85
C TYR A 126 21.95 4.99 -8.59
N SER A 127 21.73 6.08 -7.87
CA SER A 127 21.64 7.42 -8.45
C SER A 127 22.95 8.19 -8.23
N PRO A 128 23.84 8.29 -9.23
CA PRO A 128 25.13 8.98 -9.06
C PRO A 128 24.97 10.45 -8.68
N LYS A 129 23.96 11.13 -9.25
CA LYS A 129 23.66 12.54 -8.96
C LYS A 129 23.20 12.81 -7.52
N ASP A 130 22.69 11.77 -6.84
CA ASP A 130 22.14 11.88 -5.49
C ASP A 130 23.13 11.35 -4.43
N SER A 131 24.34 10.93 -4.84
CA SER A 131 25.33 10.29 -3.96
C SER A 131 25.73 11.15 -2.76
N ALA A 132 25.83 12.46 -2.93
CA ALA A 132 26.26 13.39 -1.89
C ALA A 132 25.21 13.63 -0.80
N HIS A 133 23.91 13.39 -1.07
CA HIS A 133 22.84 13.70 -0.12
C HIS A 133 21.91 12.50 0.20
N ARG A 134 22.19 11.31 -0.34
CA ARG A 134 21.42 10.11 -0.03
C ARG A 134 21.60 9.72 1.44
N GLY A 135 20.49 9.42 2.11
CA GLY A 135 20.52 9.05 3.53
C GLY A 135 20.72 10.21 4.50
N ALA A 136 20.66 11.45 4.01
CA ALA A 136 20.78 12.65 4.84
C ALA A 136 19.62 13.62 4.57
N PHE A 137 19.20 14.34 5.59
CA PHE A 137 18.28 15.46 5.42
C PHE A 137 18.97 16.59 4.63
N ARG A 138 18.19 17.31 3.83
CA ARG A 138 18.71 18.43 3.06
C ARG A 138 19.19 19.56 3.98
N THR A 139 20.29 20.17 3.58
CA THR A 139 20.90 21.34 4.25
C THR A 139 20.65 22.65 3.50
N LEU A 140 20.03 22.57 2.32
CA LEU A 140 19.70 23.73 1.50
C LEU A 140 18.19 23.87 1.32
N PRO A 141 17.69 25.09 1.09
CA PRO A 141 16.28 25.32 0.76
C PRO A 141 15.84 24.52 -0.47
N ASP A 142 14.63 23.96 -0.44
CA ASP A 142 14.06 23.23 -1.58
C ASP A 142 13.54 24.21 -2.65
N ARG A 143 14.37 24.48 -3.65
CA ARG A 143 14.02 25.36 -4.78
C ARG A 143 12.98 24.75 -5.73
N SER A 144 12.74 23.45 -5.69
CA SER A 144 11.78 22.79 -6.58
C SER A 144 10.31 23.18 -6.27
N ALA A 145 10.05 23.66 -5.07
CA ALA A 145 8.76 24.18 -4.66
C ALA A 145 8.40 25.54 -5.30
N PHE A 146 9.40 26.27 -5.77
CA PHE A 146 9.27 27.65 -6.28
C PHE A 146 9.39 27.76 -7.81
N SER A 147 9.37 26.66 -8.57
CA SER A 147 9.53 26.72 -10.03
C SER A 147 8.31 27.37 -10.70
N PRO A 148 8.43 28.54 -11.37
CA PRO A 148 7.32 29.25 -11.99
C PRO A 148 6.73 28.57 -13.23
N ARG A 149 7.36 27.51 -13.75
CA ARG A 149 6.89 26.75 -14.92
C ARG A 149 5.87 25.66 -14.62
N ARG A 150 5.44 25.52 -13.36
CA ARG A 150 4.40 24.57 -12.96
C ARG A 150 3.05 25.26 -12.95
N THR A 151 2.43 25.27 -14.09
CA THR A 151 1.12 25.89 -14.35
C THR A 151 0.01 25.42 -13.45
N VAL A 152 -0.79 25.14 -12.98
CA VAL A 152 -1.87 24.68 -12.07
C VAL A 152 -1.38 24.33 -10.64
N GLU A 153 -0.09 24.22 -10.44
CA GLU A 153 0.52 23.66 -9.25
C GLU A 153 1.28 24.69 -8.39
N ALA A 154 1.18 25.96 -8.74
CA ALA A 154 1.89 27.05 -8.06
C ALA A 154 1.21 27.57 -6.77
N ILE A 155 0.43 26.72 -6.10
CA ILE A 155 0.10 26.98 -4.70
C ILE A 155 1.41 26.84 -3.94
N ALA A 156 1.89 27.96 -3.41
CA ALA A 156 3.21 28.07 -2.80
C ALA A 156 3.34 27.12 -1.60
N LEU A 157 3.87 25.94 -1.85
CA LEU A 157 4.40 25.08 -0.79
C LEU A 157 5.58 25.84 -0.19
N ARG A 158 5.56 26.00 1.13
CA ARG A 158 6.74 26.43 1.89
C ARG A 158 7.29 25.20 2.62
N PRO A 159 8.26 24.48 2.03
CA PRO A 159 8.94 23.39 2.72
C PRO A 159 9.57 23.91 4.02
N ALA A 160 9.81 23.02 4.97
CA ALA A 160 10.48 23.40 6.21
C ALA A 160 11.86 24.03 5.91
N ASP A 161 12.28 24.97 6.73
CA ASP A 161 13.65 25.45 6.69
C ASP A 161 14.62 24.31 7.03
N PRO A 162 15.80 24.23 6.39
CA PRO A 162 16.73 23.14 6.59
C PRO A 162 17.06 22.86 8.05
N GLU A 163 17.28 23.91 8.84
CA GLU A 163 17.63 23.83 10.26
C GLU A 163 16.49 23.22 11.11
N ALA A 164 15.25 23.43 10.71
CA ALA A 164 14.08 22.92 11.42
C ALA A 164 13.67 21.49 11.01
N ILE A 165 14.29 20.90 9.98
CA ILE A 165 13.89 19.57 9.49
C ILE A 165 14.04 18.50 10.55
N GLY A 166 15.17 18.49 11.25
CA GLY A 166 15.47 17.49 12.26
C GLY A 166 14.40 17.45 13.35
N GLU A 167 14.09 18.61 13.95
CA GLU A 167 13.09 18.75 14.99
C GLU A 167 11.69 18.39 14.48
N LYS A 168 11.28 18.88 13.30
CA LYS A 168 9.99 18.59 12.72
C LYS A 168 9.79 17.09 12.40
N MET A 169 10.84 16.43 11.92
CA MET A 169 10.80 14.99 11.66
C MET A 169 10.69 14.20 12.96
N ASP A 170 11.43 14.57 14.01
CA ASP A 170 11.33 13.88 15.31
C ASP A 170 9.95 14.07 15.92
N ALA A 171 9.41 15.29 15.89
CA ALA A 171 8.06 15.57 16.37
C ALA A 171 7.00 14.74 15.58
N LEU A 172 7.13 14.65 14.27
CA LEU A 172 6.24 13.86 13.42
C LEU A 172 6.32 12.35 13.74
N LEU A 173 7.53 11.82 13.92
CA LEU A 173 7.76 10.42 14.27
C LEU A 173 7.21 10.08 15.65
N GLN A 174 7.48 10.93 16.64
CA GLN A 174 6.96 10.77 18.00
C GLN A 174 5.42 10.80 18.01
N TRP A 175 4.82 11.76 17.29
CA TRP A 175 3.38 11.86 17.17
C TRP A 175 2.77 10.59 16.55
N ALA A 176 3.28 10.15 15.40
CA ALA A 176 2.75 8.99 14.71
C ALA A 176 2.84 7.70 15.55
N ASN A 177 4.00 7.42 16.15
CA ASN A 177 4.16 6.27 17.03
C ASN A 177 3.19 6.34 18.21
N SER A 178 3.16 7.46 18.94
CA SER A 178 2.28 7.63 20.11
C SER A 178 0.80 7.50 19.76
N ARG A 179 0.35 8.00 18.61
CA ARG A 179 -1.06 7.93 18.20
C ARG A 179 -1.46 6.54 17.70
N LEU A 180 -0.56 5.84 17.04
CA LEU A 180 -0.78 4.44 16.65
C LEU A 180 -0.80 3.50 17.87
N GLU A 181 0.04 3.75 18.86
CA GLU A 181 0.09 2.96 20.11
C GLU A 181 -1.13 3.21 20.99
N SER A 182 -1.51 4.48 21.18
CA SER A 182 -2.63 4.85 22.07
C SER A 182 -4.01 4.52 21.50
N GLY A 183 -4.13 4.35 20.16
CA GLY A 183 -5.43 4.18 19.50
C GLY A 183 -6.36 5.40 19.60
N ALA A 184 -5.84 6.57 19.99
CA ALA A 184 -6.63 7.80 20.16
C ALA A 184 -7.29 8.29 18.87
N PHE A 185 -6.71 7.94 17.73
CA PHE A 185 -7.26 8.23 16.41
C PHE A 185 -7.29 6.95 15.57
N HIS A 186 -8.23 6.91 14.61
CA HIS A 186 -8.28 5.82 13.66
C HIS A 186 -6.96 5.74 12.87
N PRO A 187 -6.34 4.55 12.70
CA PRO A 187 -5.03 4.40 12.07
C PRO A 187 -4.92 5.05 10.69
N LEU A 188 -5.97 5.02 9.88
CA LEU A 188 -5.97 5.65 8.56
C LEU A 188 -5.78 7.16 8.62
N PHE A 189 -6.32 7.84 9.65
CA PHE A 189 -6.09 9.27 9.85
C PHE A 189 -4.65 9.55 10.28
N VAL A 190 -4.09 8.71 11.16
CA VAL A 190 -2.69 8.86 11.59
C VAL A 190 -1.75 8.68 10.41
N VAL A 191 -1.94 7.63 9.61
CA VAL A 191 -1.10 7.37 8.44
C VAL A 191 -1.25 8.46 7.37
N ALA A 192 -2.48 8.87 7.05
CA ALA A 192 -2.72 9.94 6.07
C ALA A 192 -2.13 11.28 6.55
N GLY A 193 -2.31 11.62 7.83
CA GLY A 193 -1.72 12.82 8.45
C GLY A 193 -0.20 12.78 8.42
N PHE A 194 0.40 11.65 8.79
CA PHE A 194 1.86 11.45 8.70
C PHE A 194 2.40 11.70 7.28
N VAL A 195 1.75 11.14 6.26
CA VAL A 195 2.18 11.30 4.86
C VAL A 195 2.06 12.76 4.41
N LEU A 196 0.97 13.46 4.78
CA LEU A 196 0.77 14.86 4.45
C LEU A 196 1.88 15.73 5.04
N GLU A 197 2.17 15.57 6.32
CA GLU A 197 3.21 16.33 7.03
C GLU A 197 4.61 16.00 6.51
N PHE A 198 4.92 14.72 6.30
CA PHE A 198 6.19 14.31 5.73
C PHE A 198 6.44 14.98 4.37
N LEU A 199 5.41 15.01 3.53
CA LEU A 199 5.47 15.65 2.21
C LEU A 199 5.47 17.19 2.30
N ALA A 200 4.96 17.77 3.37
CA ALA A 200 5.06 19.21 3.64
C ALA A 200 6.45 19.61 4.16
N ILE A 201 7.03 18.83 5.07
CA ILE A 201 8.40 19.04 5.58
C ILE A 201 9.42 18.90 4.43
N ARG A 202 9.23 17.93 3.52
CA ARG A 202 10.16 17.60 2.42
C ARG A 202 11.60 17.45 2.93
N PRO A 203 11.86 16.45 3.78
CA PRO A 203 13.14 16.36 4.49
C PRO A 203 14.36 16.12 3.57
N PHE A 204 14.15 15.62 2.35
CA PHE A 204 15.21 15.25 1.43
C PHE A 204 15.27 16.16 0.20
N THR A 205 16.45 16.29 -0.38
CA THR A 205 16.66 17.02 -1.66
C THR A 205 15.90 16.33 -2.81
N ALA A 206 15.86 14.99 -2.82
CA ALA A 206 15.17 14.18 -3.81
C ALA A 206 14.52 12.97 -3.13
N GLY A 207 13.58 12.28 -3.78
CA GLY A 207 13.05 11.02 -3.28
C GLY A 207 11.92 11.11 -2.25
N ASN A 208 11.52 12.30 -1.78
CA ASN A 208 10.47 12.47 -0.77
C ASN A 208 9.18 11.68 -1.07
N GLY A 209 8.66 11.77 -2.30
CA GLY A 209 7.44 11.04 -2.69
C GLY A 209 7.62 9.53 -2.72
N ARG A 210 8.78 9.01 -3.12
CA ARG A 210 9.04 7.55 -3.10
C ARG A 210 9.19 7.04 -1.68
N THR A 211 9.91 7.78 -0.84
CA THR A 211 10.06 7.46 0.59
C THR A 211 8.71 7.49 1.29
N SER A 212 7.88 8.50 1.07
CA SER A 212 6.55 8.58 1.69
C SER A 212 5.66 7.39 1.33
N ARG A 213 5.69 6.90 0.07
CA ARG A 213 4.91 5.73 -0.34
C ARG A 213 5.42 4.43 0.29
N LEU A 214 6.73 4.25 0.44
CA LEU A 214 7.28 3.10 1.21
C LEU A 214 6.82 3.16 2.67
N LEU A 215 6.88 4.34 3.29
CA LEU A 215 6.42 4.54 4.67
C LEU A 215 4.90 4.34 4.80
N THR A 216 4.12 4.72 3.78
CA THR A 216 2.67 4.44 3.74
C THR A 216 2.41 2.94 3.81
N ASN A 217 3.09 2.14 2.95
CA ASN A 217 2.95 0.68 2.99
C ASN A 217 3.38 0.10 4.33
N LEU A 218 4.51 0.55 4.88
CA LEU A 218 5.00 0.11 6.19
C LEU A 218 3.98 0.36 7.31
N LEU A 219 3.51 1.59 7.41
CA LEU A 219 2.59 1.99 8.48
C LEU A 219 1.23 1.28 8.36
N LEU A 220 0.68 1.20 7.17
CA LEU A 220 -0.58 0.49 6.94
C LEU A 220 -0.47 -1.01 7.26
N LEU A 221 0.63 -1.67 6.88
CA LEU A 221 0.87 -3.08 7.24
C LEU A 221 0.97 -3.27 8.74
N ARG A 222 1.70 -2.40 9.46
CA ARG A 222 1.78 -2.41 10.93
C ARG A 222 0.41 -2.18 11.57
N CYS A 223 -0.47 -1.41 10.94
CA CYS A 223 -1.87 -1.25 11.35
C CYS A 223 -2.76 -2.43 10.95
N GLY A 224 -2.19 -3.49 10.36
CA GLY A 224 -2.88 -4.73 10.05
C GLY A 224 -3.68 -4.75 8.76
N TYR A 225 -3.40 -3.85 7.81
CA TYR A 225 -3.93 -3.90 6.44
C TYR A 225 -3.13 -4.93 5.61
N ALA A 226 -3.20 -6.20 6.03
CA ALA A 226 -2.37 -7.30 5.52
C ALA A 226 -2.64 -7.68 4.04
N TYR A 227 -3.63 -7.10 3.39
CA TYR A 227 -3.94 -7.30 1.98
C TYR A 227 -3.09 -6.44 1.03
N LEU A 228 -2.41 -5.42 1.54
CA LEU A 228 -1.59 -4.48 0.75
C LEU A 228 -0.57 -5.13 -0.19
N PRO A 229 0.10 -6.24 0.16
CA PRO A 229 1.05 -6.88 -0.74
C PRO A 229 0.46 -7.45 -2.02
N TYR A 230 -0.88 -7.50 -2.14
CA TYR A 230 -1.58 -8.19 -3.23
C TYR A 230 -2.30 -7.26 -4.21
N ALA A 231 -2.31 -5.94 -3.93
CA ALA A 231 -2.78 -4.91 -4.85
C ALA A 231 -1.98 -3.61 -4.67
N SER A 232 -1.64 -2.94 -5.77
CA SER A 232 -0.73 -1.79 -5.76
C SER A 232 -1.46 -0.47 -5.52
N ILE A 233 -1.26 0.15 -4.36
CA ILE A 233 -1.76 1.50 -4.08
C ILE A 233 -1.05 2.54 -4.96
N GLU A 234 0.23 2.34 -5.27
CA GLU A 234 0.97 3.24 -6.16
C GLU A 234 0.41 3.24 -7.59
N ASN A 235 -0.07 2.08 -8.07
CA ASN A 235 -0.72 2.01 -9.38
C ASN A 235 -2.04 2.78 -9.40
N VAL A 236 -2.83 2.70 -8.34
CA VAL A 236 -4.06 3.49 -8.17
C VAL A 236 -3.73 4.99 -8.18
N ILE A 237 -2.75 5.41 -7.37
CA ILE A 237 -2.31 6.82 -7.32
C ILE A 237 -1.79 7.28 -8.69
N ALA A 238 -1.04 6.46 -9.41
CA ALA A 238 -0.52 6.80 -10.73
C ALA A 238 -1.64 7.04 -11.76
N GLY A 239 -2.70 6.24 -11.71
CA GLY A 239 -3.89 6.40 -12.56
C GLY A 239 -4.70 7.66 -12.26
N ARG A 240 -4.58 8.21 -11.04
CA ARG A 240 -5.29 9.41 -10.55
C ARG A 240 -4.33 10.50 -10.08
N LYS A 241 -3.20 10.60 -10.75
CA LYS A 241 -2.08 11.46 -10.36
C LYS A 241 -2.47 12.93 -10.16
N ALA A 242 -3.27 13.48 -11.06
CA ALA A 242 -3.70 14.88 -11.00
C ALA A 242 -4.56 15.15 -9.76
N GLU A 243 -5.54 14.29 -9.51
CA GLU A 243 -6.43 14.38 -8.33
C GLU A 243 -5.64 14.25 -7.02
N TYR A 244 -4.73 13.28 -6.97
CA TYR A 244 -3.86 13.06 -5.81
C TYR A 244 -3.03 14.32 -5.48
N TYR A 245 -2.38 14.91 -6.48
CA TYR A 245 -1.58 16.11 -6.25
C TYR A 245 -2.41 17.34 -5.94
N LEU A 246 -3.57 17.50 -6.55
CA LEU A 246 -4.49 18.59 -6.26
C LEU A 246 -4.97 18.53 -4.80
N ALA A 247 -5.39 17.35 -4.34
CA ALA A 247 -5.82 17.12 -2.97
C ALA A 247 -4.70 17.38 -1.96
N LEU A 248 -3.50 16.83 -2.23
CA LEU A 248 -2.32 17.04 -1.40
C LEU A 248 -2.02 18.53 -1.24
N ARG A 249 -2.02 19.28 -2.34
CA ARG A 249 -1.70 20.72 -2.33
C ARG A 249 -2.75 21.56 -1.66
N LYS A 250 -4.04 21.28 -1.91
CA LYS A 250 -5.13 21.97 -1.21
C LYS A 250 -4.98 21.87 0.31
N SER A 251 -4.71 20.68 0.82
CA SER A 251 -4.50 20.51 2.25
C SER A 251 -3.18 21.12 2.73
N GLN A 252 -2.08 20.94 2.00
CA GLN A 252 -0.79 21.52 2.37
C GLN A 252 -0.80 23.06 2.40
N SER A 253 -1.53 23.71 1.49
CA SER A 253 -1.62 25.18 1.47
C SER A 253 -2.33 25.76 2.69
N SER A 254 -3.14 24.96 3.38
CA SER A 254 -3.85 25.37 4.59
C SER A 254 -3.09 25.09 5.90
N LEU A 255 -1.97 24.33 5.87
CA LEU A 255 -1.27 23.88 7.08
C LEU A 255 -0.73 25.03 7.96
N HIS A 256 -0.55 26.21 7.40
CA HIS A 256 -0.12 27.40 8.14
C HIS A 256 -1.29 28.16 8.82
N LEU A 257 -2.53 27.81 8.49
CA LEU A 257 -3.72 28.43 9.05
C LEU A 257 -4.01 27.89 10.46
N PRO A 258 -4.70 28.67 11.31
CA PRO A 258 -5.14 28.20 12.64
C PRO A 258 -6.05 26.96 12.57
N ARG A 259 -6.82 26.82 11.47
CA ARG A 259 -7.69 25.67 11.18
C ARG A 259 -7.38 25.17 9.76
N PRO A 260 -6.39 24.27 9.61
CA PRO A 260 -6.02 23.72 8.31
C PRO A 260 -7.13 22.79 7.79
N ASP A 261 -7.41 22.86 6.49
CA ASP A 261 -8.35 21.93 5.83
C ASP A 261 -7.64 20.66 5.39
N MET A 262 -7.83 19.59 6.16
CA MET A 262 -7.28 18.27 5.89
C MET A 262 -8.20 17.41 5.00
N GLY A 263 -9.45 17.84 4.80
CA GLY A 263 -10.49 17.08 4.11
C GLY A 263 -10.10 16.60 2.71
N PRO A 264 -9.62 17.48 1.81
CA PRO A 264 -9.25 17.08 0.45
C PRO A 264 -8.22 15.94 0.42
N TRP A 265 -7.20 16.00 1.28
CA TRP A 265 -6.17 14.97 1.34
C TRP A 265 -6.71 13.66 1.90
N PHE A 266 -7.45 13.68 3.00
CA PHE A 266 -8.01 12.46 3.59
C PHE A 266 -8.97 11.76 2.64
N LEU A 267 -9.82 12.50 1.92
CA LEU A 267 -10.70 11.92 0.90
C LEU A 267 -9.90 11.22 -0.19
N ALA A 268 -8.88 11.86 -0.74
CA ALA A 268 -8.06 11.28 -1.80
C ALA A 268 -7.27 10.05 -1.32
N PHE A 269 -6.76 10.09 -0.09
CA PHE A 269 -6.02 8.98 0.51
C PHE A 269 -6.93 7.75 0.72
N LEU A 270 -8.11 7.95 1.34
CA LEU A 270 -9.06 6.87 1.56
C LEU A 270 -9.63 6.32 0.25
N ASP A 271 -9.89 7.19 -0.74
CA ASP A 271 -10.37 6.75 -2.05
C ASP A 271 -9.34 5.86 -2.76
N ALA A 272 -8.05 6.21 -2.68
CA ALA A 272 -6.99 5.35 -3.20
C ALA A 272 -6.97 3.96 -2.54
N MET A 273 -7.16 3.89 -1.22
CA MET A 273 -7.23 2.62 -0.50
C MET A 273 -8.50 1.82 -0.84
N ARG A 274 -9.66 2.49 -0.97
CA ARG A 274 -10.91 1.85 -1.41
C ARG A 274 -10.77 1.22 -2.78
N ILE A 275 -10.22 1.96 -3.74
CA ILE A 275 -9.99 1.45 -5.10
C ILE A 275 -9.05 0.26 -5.06
N GLN A 276 -7.95 0.33 -4.30
CA GLN A 276 -7.01 -0.78 -4.12
C GLN A 276 -7.72 -2.04 -3.58
N ALA A 277 -8.53 -1.89 -2.53
CA ALA A 277 -9.29 -3.00 -1.94
C ALA A 277 -10.26 -3.62 -2.94
N ARG A 278 -11.01 -2.79 -3.67
CA ARG A 278 -11.93 -3.23 -4.73
C ARG A 278 -11.23 -3.90 -5.92
N GLU A 279 -10.06 -3.43 -6.31
CA GLU A 279 -9.26 -4.07 -7.37
C GLU A 279 -8.82 -5.48 -6.94
N LEU A 280 -8.40 -5.63 -5.69
CA LEU A 280 -8.06 -6.94 -5.15
C LEU A 280 -9.28 -7.86 -5.06
N ASP A 281 -10.39 -7.36 -4.54
CA ASP A 281 -11.65 -8.12 -4.46
C ASP A 281 -12.09 -8.63 -5.84
N ARG A 282 -12.10 -7.76 -6.86
CA ARG A 282 -12.38 -8.16 -8.25
C ARG A 282 -11.38 -9.20 -8.77
N ALA A 283 -10.08 -9.04 -8.49
CA ALA A 283 -9.07 -10.00 -8.94
C ALA A 283 -9.26 -11.39 -8.30
N LEU A 284 -9.75 -11.43 -7.07
CA LEU A 284 -10.08 -12.68 -6.37
C LEU A 284 -11.40 -13.28 -6.88
N SER A 285 -12.41 -12.44 -7.11
CA SER A 285 -13.74 -12.86 -7.56
C SER A 285 -13.78 -13.26 -9.05
N SER A 286 -12.91 -12.67 -9.88
CA SER A 286 -12.89 -12.91 -11.34
C SER A 286 -12.31 -14.27 -11.75
N LYS A 287 -11.70 -15.01 -10.82
CA LYS A 287 -11.17 -16.36 -11.09
C LYS A 287 -12.14 -17.39 -10.54
N PRO A 288 -12.56 -18.40 -11.34
CA PRO A 288 -13.30 -19.52 -10.82
C PRO A 288 -12.62 -20.06 -9.55
N ALA A 289 -13.40 -20.32 -8.51
CA ALA A 289 -12.90 -20.83 -7.24
C ALA A 289 -11.97 -22.04 -7.44
N GLU A 290 -12.21 -22.83 -8.49
CA GLU A 290 -11.41 -23.99 -8.90
C GLU A 290 -9.96 -23.63 -9.26
N ARG A 291 -9.68 -22.43 -9.82
CA ARG A 291 -8.31 -21.98 -10.13
C ARG A 291 -7.55 -21.47 -8.90
N LEU A 292 -8.23 -21.31 -7.80
CA LEU A 292 -7.67 -20.86 -6.52
C LEU A 292 -7.40 -22.02 -5.56
N LEU A 293 -7.62 -23.25 -6.01
CA LEU A 293 -7.46 -24.44 -5.20
C LEU A 293 -5.99 -24.85 -5.08
N SER A 294 -5.63 -25.41 -3.91
CA SER A 294 -4.37 -26.13 -3.76
C SER A 294 -4.37 -27.41 -4.61
N ALA A 295 -3.19 -28.00 -4.88
CA ALA A 295 -3.09 -29.25 -5.61
C ALA A 295 -3.96 -30.36 -5.00
N ASN A 296 -4.01 -30.46 -3.66
CA ASN A 296 -4.84 -31.43 -2.96
C ASN A 296 -6.34 -31.15 -3.11
N GLN A 297 -6.75 -29.89 -3.11
CA GLN A 297 -8.14 -29.49 -3.32
C GLN A 297 -8.58 -29.73 -4.77
N ALA A 298 -7.72 -29.37 -5.74
CA ALA A 298 -7.98 -29.66 -7.15
C ALA A 298 -8.06 -31.17 -7.41
N GLY A 299 -7.14 -31.95 -6.83
CA GLY A 299 -7.16 -33.41 -6.89
C GLY A 299 -8.45 -34.00 -6.30
N ALA A 300 -8.92 -33.47 -5.16
CA ALA A 300 -10.17 -33.92 -4.56
C ALA A 300 -11.40 -33.62 -5.45
N LEU A 301 -11.43 -32.48 -6.14
CA LEU A 301 -12.49 -32.16 -7.10
C LEU A 301 -12.43 -33.04 -8.35
N ALA A 302 -11.23 -33.39 -8.84
CA ALA A 302 -11.04 -34.28 -9.98
C ALA A 302 -11.55 -35.71 -9.70
N LEU A 303 -11.68 -36.11 -8.44
CA LEU A 303 -12.30 -37.41 -8.10
C LEU A 303 -13.78 -37.49 -8.52
N PHE A 304 -14.47 -36.36 -8.67
CA PHE A 304 -15.85 -36.34 -9.17
C PHE A 304 -16.00 -36.76 -10.64
N ASP A 305 -14.91 -36.77 -11.39
CA ASP A 305 -14.90 -37.30 -12.77
C ASP A 305 -15.16 -38.82 -12.78
N ARG A 306 -14.88 -39.47 -11.63
CA ARG A 306 -15.04 -40.95 -11.47
C ARG A 306 -16.03 -41.35 -10.38
N HIS A 307 -16.41 -40.44 -9.50
CA HIS A 307 -17.26 -40.70 -8.34
C HIS A 307 -18.38 -39.65 -8.21
N ARG A 308 -19.61 -40.09 -8.06
CA ARG A 308 -20.74 -39.16 -7.79
C ARG A 308 -20.67 -38.52 -6.40
N GLU A 309 -20.05 -39.23 -5.46
CA GLU A 309 -19.87 -38.78 -4.07
C GLU A 309 -18.46 -39.16 -3.60
N ILE A 310 -17.84 -38.26 -2.84
CA ILE A 310 -16.54 -38.50 -2.22
C ILE A 310 -16.67 -38.48 -0.69
N SER A 311 -15.77 -39.19 -0.03
CA SER A 311 -15.66 -39.22 1.43
C SER A 311 -14.24 -38.94 1.87
N ASN A 312 -14.06 -38.63 3.16
CA ASN A 312 -12.72 -38.47 3.72
C ASN A 312 -11.81 -39.68 3.45
N ARG A 313 -12.34 -40.91 3.59
CA ARG A 313 -11.59 -42.15 3.34
C ARG A 313 -11.15 -42.25 1.87
N LEU A 314 -12.03 -41.91 0.94
CA LEU A 314 -11.74 -41.94 -0.48
C LEU A 314 -10.64 -40.91 -0.84
N VAL A 315 -10.81 -39.66 -0.40
CA VAL A 315 -9.82 -38.59 -0.65
C VAL A 315 -8.47 -38.93 -0.03
N SER A 316 -8.46 -39.48 1.19
CA SER A 316 -7.23 -39.90 1.86
C SER A 316 -6.51 -41.01 1.08
N GLY A 317 -7.25 -42.00 0.55
CA GLY A 317 -6.68 -43.10 -0.21
C GLY A 317 -6.20 -42.69 -1.61
N GLU A 318 -7.07 -42.05 -2.39
CA GLU A 318 -6.77 -41.70 -3.79
C GLU A 318 -5.65 -40.65 -3.93
N LEU A 319 -5.55 -39.69 -2.95
CA LEU A 319 -4.55 -38.64 -2.98
C LEU A 319 -3.35 -38.92 -2.05
N SER A 320 -3.29 -40.11 -1.43
CA SER A 320 -2.24 -40.47 -0.48
C SER A 320 -2.04 -39.43 0.63
N LEU A 321 -3.13 -38.88 1.17
CA LEU A 321 -3.11 -37.85 2.19
C LEU A 321 -3.43 -38.42 3.58
N PRO A 322 -2.84 -37.87 4.66
CA PRO A 322 -3.30 -38.18 6.01
C PRO A 322 -4.80 -37.87 6.16
N ARG A 323 -5.54 -38.66 6.93
CA ARG A 323 -6.99 -38.51 7.10
C ARG A 323 -7.41 -37.12 7.57
N GLU A 324 -6.61 -36.47 8.43
CA GLU A 324 -6.88 -35.12 8.91
C GLU A 324 -6.71 -34.09 7.82
N THR A 325 -5.67 -34.25 6.98
CA THR A 325 -5.45 -33.39 5.79
C THR A 325 -6.60 -33.55 4.78
N ALA A 326 -7.04 -34.76 4.50
CA ALA A 326 -8.18 -35.01 3.62
C ALA A 326 -9.46 -34.36 4.17
N LYS A 327 -9.68 -34.41 5.48
CA LYS A 327 -10.82 -33.73 6.15
C LYS A 327 -10.71 -32.20 6.00
N GLN A 328 -9.54 -31.63 6.19
CA GLN A 328 -9.30 -30.19 5.99
C GLN A 328 -9.58 -29.78 4.54
N VAL A 329 -9.13 -30.57 3.56
CA VAL A 329 -9.41 -30.37 2.13
C VAL A 329 -10.91 -30.35 1.86
N LEU A 330 -11.67 -31.35 2.34
CA LEU A 330 -13.12 -31.45 2.16
C LEU A 330 -13.88 -30.32 2.85
N ASN A 331 -13.53 -29.99 4.09
CA ASN A 331 -14.13 -28.88 4.83
C ASN A 331 -13.88 -27.55 4.09
N ARG A 332 -12.71 -27.40 3.51
CA ARG A 332 -12.36 -26.20 2.76
C ARG A 332 -13.15 -26.07 1.47
N LEU A 333 -13.28 -27.15 0.71
CA LEU A 333 -14.10 -27.19 -0.51
C LEU A 333 -15.59 -26.95 -0.20
N PHE A 334 -16.06 -27.47 0.91
CA PHE A 334 -17.43 -27.21 1.40
C PHE A 334 -17.61 -25.72 1.78
N ALA A 335 -16.68 -25.14 2.52
CA ALA A 335 -16.70 -23.72 2.87
C ALA A 335 -16.62 -22.77 1.66
N LEU A 336 -16.10 -23.27 0.52
CA LEU A 336 -16.07 -22.57 -0.76
C LEU A 336 -17.35 -22.74 -1.60
N ASN A 337 -18.35 -23.41 -1.06
CA ASN A 337 -19.57 -23.79 -1.78
C ASN A 337 -19.31 -24.62 -3.07
N LEU A 338 -18.15 -25.27 -3.17
CA LEU A 338 -17.82 -26.19 -4.26
C LEU A 338 -18.35 -27.60 -4.00
N LEU A 339 -18.64 -27.89 -2.74
CA LEU A 339 -19.25 -29.16 -2.32
C LEU A 339 -20.49 -28.91 -1.50
N THR A 340 -21.45 -29.84 -1.61
CA THR A 340 -22.57 -30.00 -0.68
C THR A 340 -22.32 -31.22 0.19
N ARG A 341 -22.68 -31.16 1.46
CA ARG A 341 -22.50 -32.27 2.40
C ARG A 341 -23.81 -33.06 2.54
N VAL A 342 -23.70 -34.37 2.43
CA VAL A 342 -24.79 -35.31 2.59
C VAL A 342 -24.46 -36.21 3.79
N GLY A 343 -25.35 -36.24 4.77
CA GLY A 343 -25.18 -37.01 6.01
C GLY A 343 -24.25 -36.30 7.04
N ALA A 344 -24.08 -36.96 8.18
CA ALA A 344 -23.33 -36.42 9.30
C ALA A 344 -22.31 -37.45 9.88
N GLY A 345 -21.35 -36.96 10.66
CA GLY A 345 -20.40 -37.80 11.39
C GLY A 345 -19.49 -38.61 10.45
N ARG A 346 -19.23 -39.87 10.81
CA ARG A 346 -18.33 -40.79 10.05
C ARG A 346 -18.88 -41.21 8.69
N ALA A 347 -20.21 -41.08 8.48
CA ALA A 347 -20.86 -41.41 7.21
C ALA A 347 -21.01 -40.22 6.26
N ALA A 348 -20.46 -39.06 6.58
CA ALA A 348 -20.55 -37.88 5.74
C ALA A 348 -20.00 -38.14 4.34
N ARG A 349 -20.78 -37.78 3.32
CA ARG A 349 -20.41 -37.79 1.90
C ARG A 349 -20.47 -36.35 1.39
N TYR A 350 -19.79 -36.10 0.31
CA TYR A 350 -19.75 -34.80 -0.35
C TYR A 350 -20.10 -34.99 -1.83
N ARG A 351 -20.92 -34.11 -2.34
CA ARG A 351 -21.27 -33.99 -3.77
C ARG A 351 -20.72 -32.69 -4.31
N ARG A 352 -20.42 -32.65 -5.59
CA ARG A 352 -20.11 -31.39 -6.25
C ARG A 352 -21.34 -30.47 -6.18
N ALA A 353 -21.14 -29.21 -5.78
CA ALA A 353 -22.20 -28.22 -5.80
C ALA A 353 -22.55 -27.89 -7.27
N GLU A 354 -23.83 -27.80 -7.58
CA GLU A 354 -24.27 -27.32 -8.90
C GLU A 354 -23.98 -25.86 -9.02
N PRO A 355 -23.50 -25.37 -10.19
CA PRO A 355 -23.34 -23.94 -10.42
C PRO A 355 -24.70 -23.25 -10.31
N ALA A 356 -24.78 -22.18 -9.49
CA ALA A 356 -25.97 -21.36 -9.33
C ALA A 356 -26.23 -20.52 -10.59
#